data_32c7124c5d33e14f9dd8775bac607ce3
#
_entry.id   32c7124c5d33e14f9dd8775bac607ce3
#
_cell.length_a   1.000
_cell.length_b   1.000
_cell.length_c   1.000
_cell.angle_alpha   90.00
_cell.angle_beta   90.00
_cell.angle_gamma   90.00
#
_symmetry.space_group_name_H-M   'P 1'
#
loop_
_entity.id
_entity.type
_entity.pdbx_description
1 polymer ?
#
loop_
_entity_poly.entity_id
_entity_poly.type
_entity_poly.pdbx_seq_one_letter_code
_entity_poly.pdbx_strand_id
1 'polypeptide(L)'
;MGRFNHEAIAIDPNSGVVYQTEDREDGLIYRYIPNIPGKLHKGGKLQALFVIDKHGCDLRNWPLEINTNADNLDIIPDKLVARREIEPGQTLDVKWIDMEDIQSPEDDLRYRGHNCGAARFARGEGMWYSDKNIYFACTNGGTNKSGQIFKYTPSTFEGQRKEEVSPGTLTLFVEPNDTKICEYADTLTVAPWGDIIIAEDGPKLQYIRGITTEGEFYTLACNSRNLV
;
A
#
# COMPACT_ATOMS: atom_id res chain seq x y z
N MET A 1 -14.56 8.17 -9.14
CA MET A 1 -13.23 7.66 -8.80
C MET A 1 -13.27 6.19 -8.31
N GLY A 2 -14.39 5.52 -8.52
CA GLY A 2 -14.66 4.20 -8.00
C GLY A 2 -15.41 4.25 -6.66
N ARG A 3 -16.06 3.13 -6.30
CA ARG A 3 -16.68 2.93 -4.99
C ARG A 3 -16.02 1.74 -4.31
N PHE A 4 -15.32 1.99 -3.25
CA PHE A 4 -14.64 1.04 -2.36
C PHE A 4 -14.41 1.72 -1.00
N ASN A 5 -13.79 1.06 -0.05
CA ASN A 5 -13.49 1.64 1.25
C ASN A 5 -12.28 2.58 1.15
N HIS A 6 -12.53 3.80 0.66
CA HIS A 6 -11.49 4.82 0.51
C HIS A 6 -10.92 5.23 1.86
N GLU A 7 -9.60 5.40 1.91
CA GLU A 7 -8.93 5.97 3.09
C GLU A 7 -8.18 7.24 2.75
N ALA A 8 -7.15 7.18 1.93
CA ALA A 8 -6.37 8.35 1.57
C ALA A 8 -6.23 8.52 0.05
N ILE A 9 -5.86 9.72 -0.34
CA ILE A 9 -5.51 10.08 -1.72
C ILE A 9 -4.21 10.87 -1.76
N ALA A 10 -3.46 10.71 -2.86
CA ALA A 10 -2.39 11.61 -3.25
C ALA A 10 -2.55 11.98 -4.72
N ILE A 11 -2.24 13.23 -5.06
CA ILE A 11 -2.36 13.73 -6.44
C ILE A 11 -0.95 14.08 -6.92
N ASP A 12 -0.55 13.49 -8.04
CA ASP A 12 0.65 13.95 -8.74
C ASP A 12 0.35 15.29 -9.42
N PRO A 13 0.99 16.37 -9.01
CA PRO A 13 0.73 17.69 -9.58
C PRO A 13 1.16 17.81 -11.04
N ASN A 14 2.02 16.94 -11.55
CA ASN A 14 2.52 16.97 -12.92
C ASN A 14 1.54 16.31 -13.91
N SER A 15 1.04 15.12 -13.56
CA SER A 15 0.12 14.35 -14.41
C SER A 15 -1.35 14.61 -14.09
N GLY A 16 -1.67 15.05 -12.87
CA GLY A 16 -3.03 15.15 -12.36
C GLY A 16 -3.66 13.79 -12.02
N VAL A 17 -2.88 12.72 -12.05
CA VAL A 17 -3.31 11.39 -11.64
C VAL A 17 -3.56 11.37 -10.13
N VAL A 18 -4.66 10.74 -9.72
CA VAL A 18 -5.04 10.59 -8.31
C VAL A 18 -4.80 9.15 -7.90
N TYR A 19 -3.94 8.94 -6.93
CA TYR A 19 -3.70 7.64 -6.30
C TYR A 19 -4.57 7.50 -5.07
N GLN A 20 -4.98 6.25 -4.75
CA GLN A 20 -5.98 6.00 -3.72
C GLN A 20 -5.65 4.69 -3.00
N THR A 21 -5.78 4.71 -1.67
CA THR A 21 -5.71 3.51 -0.82
C THR A 21 -7.10 2.96 -0.54
N GLU A 22 -7.18 1.66 -0.31
CA GLU A 22 -8.39 0.95 0.13
C GLU A 22 -8.12 0.30 1.49
N ASP A 23 -8.88 0.69 2.53
CA ASP A 23 -8.81 0.07 3.84
C ASP A 23 -9.61 -1.22 3.88
N ARG A 24 -8.99 -2.29 3.41
CA ARG A 24 -9.44 -3.68 3.51
C ARG A 24 -8.23 -4.58 3.70
N GLU A 25 -8.39 -5.66 4.47
CA GLU A 25 -7.31 -6.65 4.67
C GLU A 25 -6.81 -7.30 3.37
N ASP A 26 -7.64 -7.28 2.36
CA ASP A 26 -7.41 -7.76 1.00
C ASP A 26 -7.54 -6.64 -0.04
N GLY A 27 -7.26 -5.40 0.38
CA GLY A 27 -7.39 -4.19 -0.41
C GLY A 27 -6.43 -4.11 -1.59
N LEU A 28 -6.73 -3.20 -2.50
CA LEU A 28 -5.86 -2.87 -3.63
C LEU A 28 -5.39 -1.41 -3.51
N ILE A 29 -4.41 -1.08 -4.33
CA ILE A 29 -4.02 0.31 -4.57
C ILE A 29 -4.53 0.69 -5.95
N TYR A 30 -5.20 1.84 -6.02
CA TYR A 30 -5.80 2.32 -7.25
C TYR A 30 -5.18 3.64 -7.70
N ARG A 31 -5.28 3.90 -9.01
CA ARG A 31 -5.11 5.26 -9.54
C ARG A 31 -6.33 5.64 -10.38
N TYR A 32 -6.64 6.91 -10.38
CA TYR A 32 -7.67 7.49 -11.23
C TYR A 32 -7.05 8.52 -12.17
N ILE A 33 -7.19 8.28 -13.47
CA ILE A 33 -6.72 9.19 -14.51
C ILE A 33 -7.90 10.03 -14.94
N PRO A 34 -8.00 11.32 -14.55
CA PRO A 34 -9.10 12.16 -14.93
C PRO A 34 -9.08 12.49 -16.43
N ASN A 35 -10.24 12.54 -17.07
CA ASN A 35 -10.35 12.98 -18.47
C ASN A 35 -9.81 14.40 -18.66
N ILE A 36 -9.92 15.24 -17.64
CA ILE A 36 -9.38 16.59 -17.60
C ILE A 36 -8.70 16.77 -16.23
N PRO A 37 -7.37 16.95 -16.16
CA PRO A 37 -6.65 17.21 -14.91
C PRO A 37 -7.31 18.35 -14.10
N GLY A 38 -7.48 18.12 -12.80
CA GLY A 38 -8.14 19.06 -11.88
C GLY A 38 -9.67 19.15 -11.99
N LYS A 39 -10.31 18.35 -12.88
CA LYS A 39 -11.77 18.34 -13.06
C LYS A 39 -12.34 16.93 -12.92
N LEU A 40 -12.23 16.34 -11.74
CA LEU A 40 -12.60 14.94 -11.46
C LEU A 40 -14.06 14.62 -11.81
N HIS A 41 -14.98 15.62 -11.67
CA HIS A 41 -16.39 15.47 -12.02
C HIS A 41 -16.65 15.28 -13.54
N LYS A 42 -15.64 15.45 -14.38
CA LYS A 42 -15.73 15.20 -15.83
C LYS A 42 -15.42 13.74 -16.20
N GLY A 43 -15.33 12.88 -15.19
CA GLY A 43 -15.03 11.45 -15.40
C GLY A 43 -13.56 11.18 -15.61
N GLY A 44 -13.25 9.92 -15.76
CA GLY A 44 -11.89 9.42 -15.93
C GLY A 44 -11.86 7.90 -15.88
N LYS A 45 -10.68 7.34 -15.79
CA LYS A 45 -10.41 5.92 -15.79
C LYS A 45 -9.86 5.49 -14.43
N LEU A 46 -10.47 4.48 -13.81
CA LEU A 46 -9.93 3.82 -12.63
C LEU A 46 -9.07 2.64 -13.04
N GLN A 47 -7.93 2.49 -12.39
CA GLN A 47 -7.01 1.38 -12.61
C GLN A 47 -6.51 0.84 -11.28
N ALA A 48 -6.19 -0.48 -11.22
CA ALA A 48 -5.59 -1.13 -10.07
C ALA A 48 -4.12 -1.48 -10.35
N LEU A 49 -3.27 -1.44 -9.32
CA LEU A 49 -1.84 -1.72 -9.41
C LEU A 49 -1.59 -3.21 -9.66
N PHE A 50 -0.76 -3.51 -10.65
CA PHE A 50 -0.34 -4.85 -11.06
C PHE A 50 1.19 -4.93 -11.05
N VAL A 51 1.76 -5.92 -10.39
CA VAL A 51 3.22 -6.18 -10.44
C VAL A 51 3.55 -6.98 -11.71
N ILE A 52 4.46 -6.45 -12.53
CA ILE A 52 4.88 -7.13 -13.76
C ILE A 52 5.51 -8.49 -13.41
N ASP A 53 5.16 -9.53 -14.18
CA ASP A 53 5.58 -10.92 -14.00
C ASP A 53 5.10 -11.62 -12.72
N LYS A 54 4.24 -10.97 -11.91
CA LYS A 54 3.67 -11.53 -10.69
C LYS A 54 2.14 -11.37 -10.64
N HIS A 55 1.43 -12.13 -11.46
CA HIS A 55 -0.04 -12.08 -11.52
C HIS A 55 -0.68 -12.36 -10.16
N GLY A 56 -1.47 -11.43 -9.63
CA GLY A 56 -2.21 -11.59 -8.39
C GLY A 56 -1.32 -11.80 -7.16
N CYS A 57 -0.12 -11.18 -7.12
CA CYS A 57 0.76 -11.32 -5.98
C CYS A 57 0.16 -10.74 -4.70
N ASP A 58 0.56 -11.33 -3.57
CA ASP A 58 0.14 -10.92 -2.24
C ASP A 58 1.26 -10.17 -1.52
N LEU A 59 1.26 -8.85 -1.60
CA LEU A 59 2.30 -8.01 -1.02
C LEU A 59 2.13 -7.74 0.48
N ARG A 60 1.12 -8.37 1.11
CA ARG A 60 0.89 -8.22 2.55
C ARG A 60 2.02 -8.82 3.39
N ASN A 61 2.78 -9.77 2.83
CA ASN A 61 3.82 -10.54 3.53
C ASN A 61 3.29 -11.25 4.80
N TRP A 62 2.00 -11.54 4.86
CA TRP A 62 1.41 -12.21 6.01
C TRP A 62 1.90 -13.66 6.14
N PRO A 63 2.03 -14.17 7.38
CA PRO A 63 2.28 -15.59 7.60
C PRO A 63 1.19 -16.43 6.94
N LEU A 64 1.57 -17.58 6.38
CA LEU A 64 0.60 -18.57 5.91
C LEU A 64 -0.17 -19.11 7.11
N GLU A 65 -1.49 -19.00 7.09
CA GLU A 65 -2.35 -19.69 8.07
C GLU A 65 -2.33 -21.19 7.75
N ILE A 66 -1.71 -21.98 8.61
CA ILE A 66 -1.83 -23.44 8.52
C ILE A 66 -3.18 -23.82 9.09
N ASN A 67 -4.04 -24.40 8.26
CA ASN A 67 -5.26 -25.03 8.74
C ASN A 67 -4.88 -26.33 9.48
N THR A 68 -4.81 -26.25 10.82
CA THR A 68 -4.42 -27.37 11.71
C THR A 68 -5.49 -28.46 11.81
N ASN A 69 -6.60 -28.37 11.07
CA ASN A 69 -7.68 -29.36 11.04
C ASN A 69 -7.47 -30.51 10.03
N ALA A 70 -6.32 -30.61 9.42
CA ALA A 70 -5.98 -31.77 8.59
C ALA A 70 -5.32 -32.85 9.45
N ASP A 71 -5.90 -34.06 9.48
CA ASP A 71 -5.48 -35.23 10.26
C ASP A 71 -4.09 -35.83 9.92
N ASN A 72 -3.17 -35.02 9.38
CA ASN A 72 -1.78 -35.40 9.08
C ASN A 72 -0.81 -34.43 9.74
N LEU A 73 -0.58 -34.64 11.03
CA LEU A 73 0.28 -33.83 11.90
C LEU A 73 1.79 -34.12 11.77
N ASP A 74 2.24 -34.89 10.79
CA ASP A 74 3.61 -35.39 10.78
C ASP A 74 4.65 -34.52 10.07
N ILE A 75 4.28 -33.40 9.49
CA ILE A 75 5.25 -32.48 8.90
C ILE A 75 4.87 -31.04 9.25
N ILE A 76 5.14 -30.62 10.49
CA ILE A 76 5.31 -29.19 10.78
C ILE A 76 6.80 -28.91 10.55
N PRO A 77 7.19 -28.27 9.44
CA PRO A 77 8.55 -27.75 9.34
C PRO A 77 8.72 -26.71 10.45
N ASP A 78 9.80 -26.80 11.18
CA ASP A 78 10.18 -25.93 12.31
C ASP A 78 10.36 -24.43 11.93
N LYS A 79 9.98 -24.08 10.71
CA LYS A 79 9.88 -22.72 10.18
C LYS A 79 8.66 -22.62 9.29
N LEU A 80 7.57 -22.07 9.82
CA LEU A 80 6.61 -21.35 8.97
C LEU A 80 7.38 -20.18 8.32
N VAL A 81 7.96 -20.46 7.17
CA VAL A 81 8.55 -19.39 6.36
C VAL A 81 7.37 -18.57 5.85
N ALA A 82 7.17 -17.41 6.43
CA ALA A 82 6.28 -16.41 5.84
C ALA A 82 6.67 -16.31 4.35
N ARG A 83 5.71 -16.55 3.46
CA ARG A 83 5.95 -16.39 2.03
C ARG A 83 6.02 -14.90 1.77
N ARG A 84 7.23 -14.36 1.80
CA ARG A 84 7.46 -12.97 1.40
C ARG A 84 7.45 -12.90 -0.12
N GLU A 85 6.58 -12.07 -0.64
CA GLU A 85 6.54 -11.75 -2.08
C GLU A 85 7.43 -10.54 -2.41
N ILE A 86 7.78 -9.74 -1.39
CA ILE A 86 8.65 -8.58 -1.50
C ILE A 86 9.45 -8.38 -0.21
N GLU A 87 10.76 -8.10 -0.35
CA GLU A 87 11.64 -7.78 0.78
C GLU A 87 11.76 -6.26 0.99
N PRO A 88 12.01 -5.78 2.23
CA PRO A 88 12.34 -4.38 2.47
C PRO A 88 13.51 -3.90 1.59
N GLY A 89 13.35 -2.76 0.95
CA GLY A 89 14.27 -2.20 -0.03
C GLY A 89 14.16 -2.80 -1.44
N GLN A 90 13.42 -3.89 -1.63
CA GLN A 90 13.21 -4.46 -2.96
C GLN A 90 12.26 -3.58 -3.79
N THR A 91 12.61 -3.43 -5.06
CA THR A 91 11.82 -2.68 -6.05
C THR A 91 11.29 -3.62 -7.13
N LEU A 92 10.01 -3.46 -7.49
CA LEU A 92 9.30 -4.24 -8.50
C LEU A 92 8.79 -3.29 -9.60
N ASP A 93 8.89 -3.70 -10.86
CA ASP A 93 8.23 -3.00 -11.95
C ASP A 93 6.72 -3.23 -11.90
N VAL A 94 5.95 -2.16 -12.11
CA VAL A 94 4.50 -2.23 -12.02
C VAL A 94 3.83 -1.61 -13.24
N LYS A 95 2.63 -2.10 -13.52
CA LYS A 95 1.70 -1.52 -14.48
C LYS A 95 0.33 -1.35 -13.83
N TRP A 96 -0.59 -0.76 -14.55
CA TRP A 96 -1.94 -0.53 -14.07
C TRP A 96 -2.94 -1.20 -14.99
N ILE A 97 -3.91 -1.89 -14.42
CA ILE A 97 -4.98 -2.58 -15.14
C ILE A 97 -6.30 -1.83 -15.01
N ASP A 98 -7.02 -1.72 -16.12
CA ASP A 98 -8.30 -1.01 -16.16
C ASP A 98 -9.36 -1.72 -15.30
N MET A 99 -10.13 -0.93 -14.56
CA MET A 99 -11.27 -1.39 -13.79
C MET A 99 -12.55 -0.94 -14.46
N GLU A 100 -13.44 -1.89 -14.71
CA GLU A 100 -14.78 -1.64 -15.25
C GLU A 100 -15.81 -1.59 -14.12
N ASP A 101 -17.03 -1.11 -14.41
CA ASP A 101 -18.16 -1.04 -13.48
C ASP A 101 -17.77 -0.51 -12.10
N ILE A 102 -17.06 0.63 -12.11
CA ILE A 102 -16.42 1.21 -10.93
C ILE A 102 -17.39 1.71 -9.85
N GLN A 103 -18.70 1.72 -10.13
CA GLN A 103 -19.73 1.99 -9.11
C GLN A 103 -19.87 0.87 -8.10
N SER A 104 -19.51 -0.36 -8.48
CA SER A 104 -19.35 -1.53 -7.60
C SER A 104 -20.37 -1.57 -6.44
N PRO A 105 -21.67 -1.70 -6.70
CA PRO A 105 -22.69 -1.70 -5.64
C PRO A 105 -22.49 -2.85 -4.64
N GLU A 106 -21.84 -3.94 -5.07
CA GLU A 106 -21.57 -5.14 -4.26
C GLU A 106 -20.24 -5.07 -3.50
N ASP A 107 -19.52 -3.93 -3.50
CA ASP A 107 -18.21 -3.76 -2.85
C ASP A 107 -17.18 -4.80 -3.31
N ASP A 108 -17.13 -5.07 -4.63
CA ASP A 108 -16.40 -6.19 -5.23
C ASP A 108 -15.18 -5.78 -6.08
N LEU A 109 -14.85 -4.46 -6.15
CA LEU A 109 -13.75 -3.97 -6.98
C LEU A 109 -12.44 -4.69 -6.69
N ARG A 110 -12.09 -4.89 -5.42
CA ARG A 110 -10.83 -5.57 -5.03
C ARG A 110 -10.80 -7.03 -5.48
N TYR A 111 -11.95 -7.73 -5.43
CA TYR A 111 -12.01 -9.11 -5.89
C TYR A 111 -11.84 -9.21 -7.40
N ARG A 112 -12.54 -8.36 -8.15
CA ARG A 112 -12.44 -8.32 -9.61
C ARG A 112 -11.03 -7.90 -10.06
N GLY A 113 -10.46 -6.86 -9.45
CA GLY A 113 -9.11 -6.42 -9.74
C GLY A 113 -8.06 -7.49 -9.44
N HIS A 114 -8.15 -8.15 -8.28
CA HIS A 114 -7.22 -9.23 -7.93
C HIS A 114 -7.36 -10.45 -8.88
N ASN A 115 -8.58 -10.83 -9.24
CA ASN A 115 -8.82 -11.90 -10.23
C ASN A 115 -8.23 -11.57 -11.60
N CYS A 116 -8.15 -10.27 -11.96
CA CYS A 116 -7.45 -9.79 -13.16
C CYS A 116 -5.93 -9.62 -12.95
N GLY A 117 -5.42 -9.95 -11.76
CA GLY A 117 -3.99 -9.98 -11.46
C GLY A 117 -3.45 -8.78 -10.67
N ALA A 118 -4.30 -7.86 -10.21
CA ALA A 118 -3.85 -6.77 -9.34
C ALA A 118 -3.22 -7.29 -8.06
N ALA A 119 -2.21 -6.58 -7.56
CA ALA A 119 -1.51 -6.90 -6.32
C ALA A 119 -2.38 -6.58 -5.09
N ARG A 120 -2.35 -7.46 -4.09
CA ARG A 120 -3.08 -7.32 -2.84
C ARG A 120 -2.22 -6.66 -1.77
N PHE A 121 -2.82 -5.76 -1.00
CA PHE A 121 -2.22 -5.03 0.11
C PHE A 121 -3.06 -5.19 1.39
N ALA A 122 -2.44 -4.96 2.55
CA ALA A 122 -3.08 -5.10 3.85
C ALA A 122 -3.50 -3.74 4.39
N ARG A 123 -4.80 -3.42 4.32
CA ARG A 123 -5.36 -2.19 4.87
C ARG A 123 -4.54 -0.96 4.47
N GLY A 124 -4.75 -0.50 3.24
CA GLY A 124 -4.12 0.72 2.73
C GLY A 124 -4.71 1.95 3.43
N GLU A 125 -3.85 2.71 4.11
CA GLU A 125 -4.18 3.86 4.94
C GLU A 125 -3.59 5.14 4.33
N GLY A 126 -2.95 5.99 5.14
CA GLY A 126 -2.38 7.28 4.75
C GLY A 126 -1.53 7.22 3.47
N MET A 127 -1.63 8.26 2.66
CA MET A 127 -0.91 8.37 1.39
C MET A 127 -0.44 9.81 1.16
N TRP A 128 0.77 9.99 0.63
CA TRP A 128 1.35 11.31 0.39
C TRP A 128 2.23 11.37 -0.85
N TYR A 129 2.11 12.47 -1.60
CA TYR A 129 3.01 12.78 -2.72
C TYR A 129 4.19 13.63 -2.22
N SER A 130 5.40 13.22 -2.52
CA SER A 130 6.61 14.00 -2.27
C SER A 130 7.70 13.65 -3.28
N ASP A 131 8.37 14.65 -3.80
CA ASP A 131 9.53 14.51 -4.70
C ASP A 131 9.31 13.46 -5.81
N LYS A 132 8.19 13.59 -6.53
CA LYS A 132 7.76 12.68 -7.63
C LYS A 132 7.50 11.23 -7.20
N ASN A 133 7.38 10.97 -5.92
CA ASN A 133 7.02 9.67 -5.38
C ASN A 133 5.68 9.73 -4.63
N ILE A 134 5.02 8.60 -4.56
CA ILE A 134 3.84 8.39 -3.73
C ILE A 134 4.23 7.43 -2.60
N TYR A 135 4.12 7.87 -1.37
CA TYR A 135 4.28 7.02 -0.19
C TYR A 135 2.90 6.63 0.33
N PHE A 136 2.74 5.39 0.76
CA PHE A 136 1.50 4.94 1.40
C PHE A 136 1.76 3.90 2.48
N ALA A 137 0.91 3.92 3.50
CA ALA A 137 0.92 2.98 4.59
C ALA A 137 0.00 1.78 4.30
N CYS A 138 0.41 0.59 4.75
CA CYS A 138 -0.41 -0.60 4.88
C CYS A 138 -0.37 -1.04 6.33
N THR A 139 -1.38 -0.66 7.11
CA THR A 139 -1.31 -0.59 8.58
C THR A 139 -1.05 -1.91 9.27
N ASN A 140 -1.54 -3.03 8.74
CA ASN A 140 -1.32 -4.36 9.30
C ASN A 140 -0.56 -5.30 8.33
N GLY A 141 0.19 -4.75 7.38
CA GLY A 141 1.10 -5.53 6.55
C GLY A 141 2.34 -6.03 7.32
N GLY A 142 3.13 -6.88 6.67
CA GLY A 142 4.35 -7.46 7.22
C GLY A 142 4.12 -8.77 7.97
N THR A 143 5.21 -9.50 8.21
CA THR A 143 5.18 -10.84 8.82
C THR A 143 4.64 -10.83 10.26
N ASN A 144 4.77 -9.72 10.98
CA ASN A 144 4.22 -9.53 12.33
C ASN A 144 2.95 -8.67 12.32
N LYS A 145 2.40 -8.34 11.13
CA LYS A 145 1.24 -7.47 10.98
C LYS A 145 1.40 -6.12 11.69
N SER A 146 2.64 -5.59 11.73
CA SER A 146 2.98 -4.34 12.43
C SER A 146 2.93 -3.11 11.52
N GLY A 147 2.80 -3.32 10.22
CA GLY A 147 2.72 -2.29 9.19
C GLY A 147 3.81 -2.39 8.12
N GLN A 148 3.53 -1.78 6.99
CA GLN A 148 4.46 -1.60 5.86
C GLN A 148 4.31 -0.19 5.33
N ILE A 149 5.40 0.42 4.86
CA ILE A 149 5.36 1.64 4.06
C ILE A 149 5.91 1.31 2.68
N PHE A 150 5.13 1.63 1.68
CA PHE A 150 5.51 1.49 0.29
C PHE A 150 5.85 2.85 -0.33
N LYS A 151 6.73 2.82 -1.31
CA LYS A 151 7.05 3.94 -2.19
C LYS A 151 6.75 3.54 -3.63
N TYR A 152 5.82 4.23 -4.27
CA TYR A 152 5.59 4.14 -5.70
C TYR A 152 6.27 5.31 -6.40
N THR A 153 7.10 5.00 -7.39
CA THR A 153 7.72 5.99 -8.27
C THR A 153 7.01 5.91 -9.63
N PRO A 154 6.21 6.92 -9.99
CA PRO A 154 5.49 6.95 -11.25
C PRO A 154 6.41 6.89 -12.45
N SER A 155 5.92 6.30 -13.53
CA SER A 155 6.54 6.41 -14.85
C SER A 155 6.70 7.87 -15.26
N THR A 156 7.74 8.19 -16.03
CA THR A 156 7.84 9.49 -16.70
C THR A 156 6.73 9.70 -17.74
N PHE A 157 6.03 8.63 -18.11
CA PHE A 157 4.88 8.61 -19.03
C PHE A 157 3.58 8.21 -18.30
N GLU A 158 3.48 8.51 -17.02
CA GLU A 158 2.37 8.11 -16.15
C GLU A 158 1.00 8.40 -16.77
N GLY A 159 0.17 7.36 -16.88
CA GLY A 159 -1.15 7.44 -17.50
C GLY A 159 -1.14 7.52 -19.03
N GLN A 160 0.00 7.44 -19.71
CA GLN A 160 0.14 7.50 -21.15
C GLN A 160 0.51 6.12 -21.74
N ARG A 161 0.26 5.91 -23.02
CA ARG A 161 0.58 4.65 -23.71
C ARG A 161 2.07 4.24 -23.61
N LYS A 162 2.98 5.21 -23.54
CA LYS A 162 4.42 4.93 -23.41
C LYS A 162 4.82 4.35 -22.05
N GLU A 163 3.95 4.39 -21.06
CA GLU A 163 4.16 3.75 -19.78
C GLU A 163 4.41 2.23 -19.90
N GLU A 164 3.83 1.58 -20.92
CA GLU A 164 4.03 0.15 -21.20
C GLU A 164 5.50 -0.25 -21.43
N VAL A 165 6.31 0.67 -21.96
CA VAL A 165 7.74 0.44 -22.23
C VAL A 165 8.69 1.12 -21.23
N SER A 166 8.14 1.90 -20.32
CA SER A 166 8.87 2.56 -19.23
C SER A 166 7.98 2.59 -18.00
N PRO A 167 7.78 1.44 -17.34
CA PRO A 167 6.85 1.31 -16.23
C PRO A 167 7.27 2.12 -15.02
N GLY A 168 6.31 2.40 -14.12
CA GLY A 168 6.60 2.85 -12.79
C GLY A 168 7.14 1.72 -11.91
N THR A 169 7.62 2.06 -10.72
CA THR A 169 8.20 1.07 -9.79
C THR A 169 7.58 1.17 -8.41
N LEU A 170 7.43 0.02 -7.76
CA LEU A 170 6.97 -0.10 -6.37
C LEU A 170 8.09 -0.67 -5.50
N THR A 171 8.44 0.05 -4.45
CA THR A 171 9.44 -0.38 -3.47
C THR A 171 8.74 -0.63 -2.13
N LEU A 172 8.98 -1.78 -1.48
CA LEU A 172 8.70 -1.90 -0.05
C LEU A 172 9.76 -1.09 0.70
N PHE A 173 9.40 0.13 1.11
CA PHE A 173 10.35 1.06 1.69
C PHE A 173 10.81 0.60 3.07
N VAL A 174 9.85 0.28 3.96
CA VAL A 174 10.12 -0.32 5.28
C VAL A 174 9.03 -1.30 5.68
N GLU A 175 9.41 -2.33 6.45
CA GLU A 175 8.54 -3.29 7.11
C GLU A 175 9.07 -3.55 8.52
N PRO A 176 8.68 -2.74 9.53
CA PRO A 176 9.08 -2.95 10.90
C PRO A 176 8.40 -4.20 11.45
N ASN A 177 9.17 -5.25 11.72
CA ASN A 177 8.66 -6.47 12.32
C ASN A 177 8.82 -6.48 13.85
N ASP A 178 8.88 -5.30 14.47
CA ASP A 178 8.93 -5.07 15.90
C ASP A 178 7.99 -3.92 16.29
N THR A 179 6.96 -4.22 17.06
CA THR A 179 5.96 -3.26 17.54
C THR A 179 6.55 -2.15 18.44
N LYS A 180 7.79 -2.31 18.93
CA LYS A 180 8.50 -1.24 19.64
C LYS A 180 9.03 -0.17 18.68
N ILE A 181 9.30 -0.54 17.45
CA ILE A 181 9.79 0.36 16.40
C ILE A 181 8.61 1.09 15.77
N CYS A 182 7.57 0.35 15.37
CA CYS A 182 6.34 0.89 14.82
C CYS A 182 5.21 -0.12 14.96
N GLU A 183 4.02 0.34 15.33
CA GLU A 183 2.82 -0.48 15.43
C GLU A 183 1.65 0.23 14.76
N TYR A 184 1.16 -0.36 13.66
CA TYR A 184 0.00 0.14 12.91
C TYR A 184 0.18 1.58 12.41
N ALA A 185 1.15 1.80 11.51
CA ALA A 185 1.26 3.06 10.80
C ALA A 185 -0.05 3.36 10.06
N ASP A 186 -0.70 4.46 10.40
CA ASP A 186 -1.99 4.84 9.87
C ASP A 186 -1.81 6.03 8.91
N THR A 187 -1.87 7.24 9.37
CA THR A 187 -1.69 8.39 8.49
C THR A 187 -0.22 8.77 8.33
N LEU A 188 0.13 9.33 7.18
CA LEU A 188 1.50 9.78 6.92
C LEU A 188 1.56 11.09 6.14
N THR A 189 2.70 11.77 6.29
CA THR A 189 3.13 12.90 5.46
C THR A 189 4.64 12.84 5.25
N VAL A 190 5.18 13.67 4.37
CA VAL A 190 6.63 13.82 4.21
C VAL A 190 7.03 15.22 4.66
N ALA A 191 7.99 15.28 5.58
CA ALA A 191 8.53 16.52 6.11
C ALA A 191 9.34 17.28 5.04
N PRO A 192 9.52 18.61 5.18
CA PRO A 192 10.31 19.40 4.22
C PRO A 192 11.76 18.95 4.04
N TRP A 193 12.31 18.21 5.01
CA TRP A 193 13.69 17.66 4.96
C TRP A 193 13.73 16.24 4.37
N GLY A 194 12.58 15.67 3.96
CA GLY A 194 12.48 14.40 3.22
C GLY A 194 12.06 13.19 4.05
N ASP A 195 12.07 13.25 5.38
CA ASP A 195 11.65 12.16 6.25
C ASP A 195 10.14 11.93 6.17
N ILE A 196 9.71 10.68 6.22
CA ILE A 196 8.29 10.32 6.34
C ILE A 196 7.91 10.45 7.82
N ILE A 197 6.85 11.17 8.09
CA ILE A 197 6.26 11.30 9.42
C ILE A 197 4.96 10.50 9.44
N ILE A 198 4.84 9.56 10.37
CA ILE A 198 3.67 8.70 10.54
C ILE A 198 3.04 8.90 11.91
N ALA A 199 1.72 8.75 11.98
CA ALA A 199 1.00 8.57 13.22
C ALA A 199 0.57 7.10 13.33
N GLU A 200 0.77 6.50 14.50
CA GLU A 200 0.33 5.14 14.81
C GLU A 200 -1.13 5.15 15.28
N ASP A 201 -1.88 4.09 14.97
CA ASP A 201 -3.24 3.81 15.49
C ASP A 201 -3.36 2.37 16.00
N GLY A 202 -2.47 1.97 16.88
CA GLY A 202 -2.44 0.65 17.51
C GLY A 202 -3.18 0.64 18.87
N PRO A 203 -3.26 -0.53 19.53
CA PRO A 203 -4.01 -0.70 20.78
C PRO A 203 -3.28 -0.25 22.03
N LYS A 204 -2.06 0.26 21.93
CA LYS A 204 -1.20 0.66 23.06
C LYS A 204 -0.91 2.15 23.04
N LEU A 205 0.25 2.56 23.59
CA LEU A 205 0.76 3.92 23.43
C LEU A 205 0.95 4.26 21.96
N GLN A 206 0.40 5.38 21.56
CA GLN A 206 0.48 5.86 20.17
C GLN A 206 1.62 6.84 20.02
N TYR A 207 2.36 6.71 18.93
CA TYR A 207 3.52 7.56 18.67
C TYR A 207 3.36 8.31 17.36
N ILE A 208 3.99 9.46 17.30
CA ILE A 208 4.39 10.08 16.04
C ILE A 208 5.83 9.65 15.79
N ARG A 209 6.07 8.94 14.69
CA ARG A 209 7.38 8.45 14.30
C ARG A 209 7.90 9.20 13.07
N GLY A 210 9.21 9.37 13.00
CA GLY A 210 9.91 9.73 11.77
C GLY A 210 10.57 8.50 11.18
N ILE A 211 10.64 8.47 9.84
CA ILE A 211 11.39 7.47 9.07
C ILE A 211 12.32 8.24 8.15
N THR A 212 13.62 8.08 8.32
CA THR A 212 14.61 8.77 7.48
C THR A 212 14.55 8.30 6.03
N THR A 213 15.21 9.00 5.14
CA THR A 213 15.34 8.61 3.72
C THR A 213 16.03 7.26 3.54
N GLU A 214 16.79 6.80 4.54
CA GLU A 214 17.47 5.51 4.61
C GLU A 214 16.59 4.41 5.24
N GLY A 215 15.39 4.76 5.77
CA GLY A 215 14.46 3.81 6.37
C GLY A 215 14.67 3.60 7.88
N GLU A 216 15.45 4.47 8.55
CA GLU A 216 15.66 4.40 9.99
C GLU A 216 14.54 5.11 10.77
N PHE A 217 14.02 4.45 11.82
CA PHE A 217 12.92 4.97 12.64
C PHE A 217 13.44 5.79 13.82
N TYR A 218 12.73 6.88 14.12
CA TYR A 218 12.91 7.64 15.35
C TYR A 218 11.57 8.14 15.90
N THR A 219 11.52 8.45 17.18
CA THR A 219 10.30 8.92 17.85
C THR A 219 10.30 10.44 17.94
N LEU A 220 9.22 11.07 17.47
CA LEU A 220 8.97 12.51 17.60
C LEU A 220 8.12 12.84 18.81
N ALA A 221 7.05 12.10 19.05
CA ALA A 221 6.12 12.34 20.14
C ALA A 221 5.46 11.03 20.59
N CYS A 222 4.90 11.06 21.80
CA CYS A 222 4.10 9.99 22.36
C CYS A 222 2.80 10.57 22.93
N ASN A 223 1.67 9.97 22.58
CA ASN A 223 0.39 10.27 23.21
C ASN A 223 0.25 9.46 24.51
N SER A 224 0.52 10.08 25.65
CA SER A 224 0.45 9.45 26.98
C SER A 224 -0.90 9.64 27.69
N ARG A 225 -1.88 10.33 27.07
CA ARG A 225 -3.13 10.70 27.73
C ARG A 225 -4.31 9.78 27.44
N ASN A 226 -4.27 8.99 26.40
CA ASN A 226 -5.39 8.13 25.97
C ASN A 226 -5.11 6.65 26.22
N LEU A 227 -4.65 6.30 27.41
CA LEU A 227 -4.68 4.93 27.90
C LEU A 227 -6.06 4.71 28.54
N VAL A 228 -7.06 4.40 27.73
CA VAL A 228 -8.38 3.97 28.21
C VAL A 228 -8.56 2.50 27.87
#